data_8bf6b8a0ee3f067c4a9cc6e34b5f0bbb
#
_entry.id   8bf6b8a0ee3f067c4a9cc6e34b5f0bbb
#
_cell.length_a   1.000
_cell.length_b   1.000
_cell.length_c   1.000
_cell.angle_alpha   90.00
_cell.angle_beta   90.00
_cell.angle_gamma   90.00
#
_symmetry.space_group_name_H-M   'P 1'
#
loop_
_entity.id
_entity.type
_entity.pdbx_description
1 polymer ?
#
loop_
_entity_poly.entity_id
_entity_poly.type
_entity_poly.pdbx_seq_one_letter_code
_entity_poly.pdbx_strand_id
1 'polypeptide(L)'
;MERKAFISGPIQGMENRQGYREKIRRICIRCGYQPVDPWQREKILYRSEEPNWWAKVSPLDFIRRDLEDIERCDVLIAYMPRLSAGTCMELFYAKMKGKQTICICRLKNPSPWITAHSDVVLRSIEELEEALKSLRF
;
A
#
# COMPACT_ATOMS: atom_id res chain seq x y z
N MET A 1 22.35 4.44 -0.43
CA MET A 1 21.05 5.13 -0.49
C MET A 1 19.95 4.23 0.01
N GLU A 2 19.11 4.77 0.85
CA GLU A 2 18.00 4.03 1.43
C GLU A 2 16.88 3.86 0.40
N ARG A 3 16.37 2.64 0.27
CA ARG A 3 15.21 2.36 -0.59
C ARG A 3 13.94 2.77 0.13
N LYS A 4 12.93 3.17 -0.63
CA LYS A 4 11.64 3.60 -0.09
C LYS A 4 10.53 2.62 -0.50
N ALA A 5 9.67 2.30 0.47
CA ALA A 5 8.56 1.39 0.29
C ALA A 5 7.23 2.10 0.57
N PHE A 6 6.34 2.12 -0.41
CA PHE A 6 5.00 2.69 -0.25
C PHE A 6 4.07 1.61 0.32
N ILE A 7 3.32 1.97 1.35
CA ILE A 7 2.36 1.07 1.99
C ILE A 7 0.97 1.37 1.48
N SER A 8 0.39 0.41 0.76
CA SER A 8 -0.94 0.50 0.17
C SER A 8 -1.88 -0.48 0.86
N GLY A 9 -3.10 -0.06 1.12
CA GLY A 9 -4.09 -0.93 1.73
C GLY A 9 -5.42 -0.21 1.89
N PRO A 10 -6.52 -0.96 2.11
CA PRO A 10 -7.85 -0.37 2.19
C PRO A 10 -8.01 0.51 3.43
N ILE A 11 -8.60 1.67 3.23
CA ILE A 11 -8.88 2.63 4.29
C ILE A 11 -10.39 2.78 4.46
N GLN A 12 -11.10 3.10 3.39
CA GLN A 12 -12.54 3.29 3.42
C GLN A 12 -13.24 2.03 3.93
N GLY A 13 -14.01 2.18 4.99
CA GLY A 13 -14.69 1.04 5.64
C GLY A 13 -13.81 0.27 6.61
N MET A 14 -12.55 0.65 6.77
CA MET A 14 -11.61 0.03 7.71
C MET A 14 -10.83 1.07 8.51
N GLU A 15 -11.41 2.26 8.70
CA GLU A 15 -10.71 3.38 9.33
C GLU A 15 -10.18 3.07 10.73
N ASN A 16 -10.85 2.20 11.45
CA ASN A 16 -10.44 1.78 12.80
C ASN A 16 -9.62 0.48 12.80
N ARG A 17 -9.19 0.00 11.64
CA ARG A 17 -8.43 -1.25 11.49
C ARG A 17 -7.19 -1.05 10.62
N GLN A 18 -6.42 -0.01 10.96
CA GLN A 18 -5.20 0.33 10.21
C GLN A 18 -3.92 -0.17 10.90
N GLY A 19 -4.05 -1.05 11.89
CA GLY A 19 -2.91 -1.59 12.63
C GLY A 19 -1.93 -2.38 11.78
N TYR A 20 -2.37 -2.93 10.66
CA TYR A 20 -1.49 -3.65 9.75
C TYR A 20 -0.37 -2.75 9.21
N ARG A 21 -0.62 -1.45 9.08
CA ARG A 21 0.37 -0.51 8.55
C ARG A 21 1.59 -0.39 9.46
N GLU A 22 1.35 -0.39 10.77
CA GLU A 22 2.44 -0.32 11.74
C GLU A 22 3.32 -1.57 11.67
N LYS A 23 2.72 -2.74 11.51
CA LYS A 23 3.45 -3.99 11.36
C LYS A 23 4.33 -3.96 10.10
N ILE A 24 3.77 -3.50 8.99
CA ILE A 24 4.49 -3.42 7.72
C ILE A 24 5.62 -2.40 7.84
N ARG A 25 5.36 -1.24 8.47
CA ARG A 25 6.39 -0.20 8.66
C ARG A 25 7.59 -0.75 9.43
N ARG A 26 7.35 -1.48 10.50
CA ARG A 26 8.43 -2.07 11.32
C ARG A 26 9.27 -3.05 10.52
N ILE A 27 8.63 -3.86 9.69
CA ILE A 27 9.35 -4.81 8.84
C ILE A 27 10.20 -4.06 7.81
N CYS A 28 9.65 -3.02 7.19
CA CYS A 28 10.38 -2.19 6.24
C CYS A 28 11.65 -1.62 6.87
N ILE A 29 11.51 -1.03 8.05
CA ILE A 29 12.64 -0.42 8.76
C ILE A 29 13.72 -1.47 9.06
N ARG A 30 13.31 -2.65 9.55
CA ARG A 30 14.27 -3.73 9.83
C ARG A 30 15.02 -4.17 8.58
N CYS A 31 14.40 -4.07 7.43
CA CYS A 31 15.00 -4.48 6.15
C CYS A 31 15.75 -3.35 5.44
N GLY A 32 15.87 -2.18 6.07
CA GLY A 32 16.59 -1.05 5.49
C GLY A 32 15.78 -0.22 4.50
N TYR A 33 14.45 -0.33 4.53
CA TYR A 33 13.57 0.47 3.68
C TYR A 33 12.94 1.59 4.49
N GLN A 34 12.85 2.78 3.90
CA GLN A 34 12.11 3.88 4.48
C GLN A 34 10.63 3.72 4.09
N PRO A 35 9.72 3.51 5.06
CA PRO A 35 8.31 3.39 4.74
C PRO A 35 7.70 4.73 4.40
N VAL A 36 6.85 4.74 3.39
CA VAL A 36 6.04 5.89 2.99
C VAL A 36 4.59 5.46 3.12
N ASP A 37 3.89 6.01 4.11
CA ASP A 37 2.56 5.57 4.48
C ASP A 37 1.59 6.76 4.39
N PRO A 38 0.72 6.79 3.37
CA PRO A 38 -0.22 7.91 3.21
C PRO A 38 -1.20 8.04 4.36
N TRP A 39 -1.46 6.96 5.12
CA TRP A 39 -2.34 7.02 6.28
C TRP A 39 -1.83 8.01 7.33
N GLN A 40 -0.52 8.19 7.46
CA GLN A 40 0.04 9.14 8.41
C GLN A 40 -0.42 10.57 8.10
N ARG A 41 -0.68 10.87 6.84
CA ARG A 41 -1.17 12.17 6.39
C ARG A 41 -2.69 12.22 6.38
N GLU A 42 -3.35 11.13 5.99
CA GLU A 42 -4.78 11.09 5.76
C GLU A 42 -5.61 10.83 7.03
N LYS A 43 -5.03 10.20 8.05
CA LYS A 43 -5.75 9.84 9.28
C LYS A 43 -6.42 11.04 9.97
N ILE A 44 -5.90 12.23 9.78
CA ILE A 44 -6.48 13.45 10.36
C ILE A 44 -7.87 13.69 9.75
N LEU A 45 -8.02 13.45 8.46
CA LEU A 45 -9.31 13.57 7.76
C LEU A 45 -10.32 12.57 8.28
N TYR A 46 -9.86 11.35 8.59
CA TYR A 46 -10.73 10.29 9.11
C TYR A 46 -11.15 10.51 10.55
N ARG A 47 -10.46 11.38 11.29
CA ARG A 47 -10.81 11.73 12.66
C ARG A 47 -11.87 12.81 12.71
N SER A 48 -12.17 13.48 11.59
CA SER A 48 -13.31 14.39 11.55
C SER A 48 -14.56 13.51 11.68
N GLU A 49 -15.55 13.99 12.43
CA GLU A 49 -16.81 13.26 12.64
C GLU A 49 -17.67 13.24 11.38
N GLU A 50 -17.12 13.68 10.27
CA GLU A 50 -17.79 13.76 8.99
C GLU A 50 -17.73 12.41 8.29
N PRO A 51 -18.86 11.68 8.20
CA PRO A 51 -18.90 10.51 7.32
C PRO A 51 -18.71 10.98 5.90
N ASN A 52 -18.05 10.17 5.08
CA ASN A 52 -17.77 10.48 3.68
C ASN A 52 -16.92 11.74 3.49
N TRP A 53 -15.88 11.91 4.32
CA TRP A 53 -14.93 13.02 4.21
C TRP A 53 -14.37 13.13 2.77
N TRP A 54 -14.21 11.99 2.10
CA TRP A 54 -13.68 11.92 0.75
C TRP A 54 -14.59 12.64 -0.27
N ALA A 55 -15.85 12.86 0.05
CA ALA A 55 -16.75 13.63 -0.82
C ALA A 55 -16.56 15.13 -0.67
N LYS A 56 -15.88 15.58 0.39
CA LYS A 56 -15.65 17.00 0.68
C LYS A 56 -14.25 17.47 0.33
N VAL A 57 -13.31 16.55 0.21
CA VAL A 57 -11.95 16.83 -0.25
C VAL A 57 -11.89 16.45 -1.72
N SER A 58 -11.24 17.27 -2.55
CA SER A 58 -11.11 16.91 -3.96
C SER A 58 -10.38 15.57 -4.08
N PRO A 59 -11.06 14.54 -4.62
CA PRO A 59 -10.41 13.23 -4.76
C PRO A 59 -9.13 13.32 -5.58
N LEU A 60 -9.13 14.15 -6.61
CA LEU A 60 -7.97 14.30 -7.48
C LEU A 60 -6.74 14.77 -6.71
N ASP A 61 -6.94 15.67 -5.73
CA ASP A 61 -5.80 16.23 -4.99
C ASP A 61 -5.11 15.21 -4.10
N PHE A 62 -5.86 14.45 -3.28
CA PHE A 62 -5.21 13.48 -2.40
C PHE A 62 -4.72 12.24 -3.16
N ILE A 63 -5.40 11.83 -4.24
CA ILE A 63 -4.96 10.72 -5.09
C ILE A 63 -3.66 11.11 -5.81
N ARG A 64 -3.57 12.33 -6.32
CA ARG A 64 -2.35 12.81 -6.97
C ARG A 64 -1.14 12.72 -6.02
N ARG A 65 -1.32 13.10 -4.76
CA ARG A 65 -0.25 13.01 -3.77
C ARG A 65 0.19 11.55 -3.54
N ASP A 66 -0.79 10.65 -3.46
CA ASP A 66 -0.49 9.23 -3.29
C ASP A 66 0.30 8.69 -4.49
N LEU A 67 -0.11 9.05 -5.70
CA LEU A 67 0.58 8.63 -6.92
C LEU A 67 1.99 9.21 -7.00
N GLU A 68 2.19 10.46 -6.61
CA GLU A 68 3.51 11.07 -6.55
C GLU A 68 4.42 10.37 -5.54
N ASP A 69 3.86 9.97 -4.40
CA ASP A 69 4.61 9.22 -3.39
C ASP A 69 5.04 7.87 -3.95
N ILE A 70 4.18 7.20 -4.70
CA ILE A 70 4.51 5.92 -5.34
C ILE A 70 5.66 6.12 -6.33
N GLU A 71 5.63 7.19 -7.12
CA GLU A 71 6.69 7.48 -8.10
C GLU A 71 8.05 7.68 -7.42
N ARG A 72 8.07 8.16 -6.19
CA ARG A 72 9.30 8.38 -5.44
C ARG A 72 9.77 7.14 -4.68
N CYS A 73 8.98 6.08 -4.68
CA CYS A 73 9.33 4.83 -4.00
C CYS A 73 9.96 3.83 -4.96
N ASP A 74 10.63 2.84 -4.39
CA ASP A 74 11.26 1.76 -5.14
C ASP A 74 10.39 0.51 -5.17
N VAL A 75 9.58 0.32 -4.13
CA VAL A 75 8.69 -0.84 -4.01
C VAL A 75 7.35 -0.38 -3.45
N LEU A 76 6.28 -1.04 -3.91
CA LEU A 76 4.96 -0.87 -3.33
C LEU A 76 4.56 -2.17 -2.64
N ILE A 77 4.13 -2.06 -1.39
CA ILE A 77 3.64 -3.19 -0.61
C ILE A 77 2.13 -2.99 -0.45
N ALA A 78 1.34 -3.84 -1.09
CA ALA A 78 -0.10 -3.80 -1.02
C ALA A 78 -0.61 -4.85 -0.03
N TYR A 79 -1.44 -4.44 0.92
CA TYR A 79 -2.13 -5.35 1.81
C TYR A 79 -3.59 -5.46 1.36
N MET A 80 -3.99 -6.66 0.96
CA MET A 80 -5.31 -6.91 0.36
C MET A 80 -6.08 -7.95 1.18
N PRO A 81 -6.63 -7.56 2.36
CA PRO A 81 -7.44 -8.48 3.16
C PRO A 81 -8.82 -8.68 2.54
N ARG A 82 -9.27 -7.73 1.74
CA ARG A 82 -10.49 -7.76 0.96
C ARG A 82 -10.26 -6.95 -0.31
N LEU A 83 -11.13 -7.10 -1.29
CA LEU A 83 -11.00 -6.35 -2.54
C LEU A 83 -11.15 -4.84 -2.26
N SER A 84 -10.20 -4.07 -2.74
CA SER A 84 -10.12 -2.62 -2.55
C SER A 84 -9.75 -1.96 -3.87
N ALA A 85 -10.62 -1.08 -4.35
CA ALA A 85 -10.39 -0.38 -5.62
C ALA A 85 -9.11 0.46 -5.57
N GLY A 86 -8.93 1.25 -4.51
CA GLY A 86 -7.76 2.11 -4.38
C GLY A 86 -6.46 1.32 -4.33
N THR A 87 -6.45 0.21 -3.57
CA THR A 87 -5.26 -0.63 -3.46
C THR A 87 -4.91 -1.26 -4.81
N CYS A 88 -5.92 -1.73 -5.55
CA CYS A 88 -5.70 -2.30 -6.89
C CYS A 88 -5.15 -1.26 -7.86
N MET A 89 -5.67 -0.04 -7.83
CA MET A 89 -5.20 1.03 -8.70
C MET A 89 -3.77 1.44 -8.37
N GLU A 90 -3.43 1.52 -7.11
CA GLU A 90 -2.06 1.85 -6.68
C GLU A 90 -1.08 0.75 -7.08
N LEU A 91 -1.48 -0.51 -6.92
CA LEU A 91 -0.68 -1.65 -7.35
C LEU A 91 -0.41 -1.60 -8.85
N PHE A 92 -1.44 -1.37 -9.65
CA PHE A 92 -1.33 -1.24 -11.09
C PHE A 92 -0.39 -0.08 -11.46
N TYR A 93 -0.60 1.07 -10.84
CA TYR A 93 0.21 2.26 -11.12
C TYR A 93 1.69 2.03 -10.83
N ALA A 94 1.99 1.42 -9.68
CA ALA A 94 3.36 1.10 -9.32
C ALA A 94 4.01 0.19 -10.35
N LYS A 95 3.30 -0.84 -10.78
CA LYS A 95 3.81 -1.78 -11.78
C LYS A 95 4.08 -1.07 -13.11
N MET A 96 3.16 -0.22 -13.55
CA MET A 96 3.33 0.54 -14.80
C MET A 96 4.50 1.52 -14.73
N LYS A 97 4.84 2.00 -13.53
CA LYS A 97 5.98 2.89 -13.33
C LYS A 97 7.29 2.15 -13.08
N GLY A 98 7.29 0.83 -13.27
CA GLY A 98 8.51 0.03 -13.15
C GLY A 98 8.97 -0.24 -11.73
N LYS A 99 8.08 -0.07 -10.74
CA LYS A 99 8.42 -0.36 -9.36
C LYS A 99 8.28 -1.84 -9.06
N GLN A 100 9.02 -2.32 -8.06
CA GLN A 100 8.80 -3.66 -7.54
C GLN A 100 7.47 -3.69 -6.81
N THR A 101 6.70 -4.76 -6.95
CA THR A 101 5.39 -4.85 -6.30
C THR A 101 5.28 -6.14 -5.50
N ILE A 102 4.85 -5.99 -4.24
CA ILE A 102 4.56 -7.11 -3.34
C ILE A 102 3.12 -6.98 -2.91
N CYS A 103 2.32 -8.01 -3.09
CA CYS A 103 0.93 -8.03 -2.62
C CYS A 103 0.75 -9.09 -1.55
N ILE A 104 0.38 -8.65 -0.35
CA ILE A 104 -0.01 -9.55 0.73
C ILE A 104 -1.52 -9.75 0.54
N CYS A 105 -1.88 -10.83 -0.15
CA CYS A 105 -3.24 -11.07 -0.62
C CYS A 105 -3.89 -12.19 0.19
N ARG A 106 -4.96 -11.83 0.88
CA ARG A 106 -5.72 -12.78 1.68
C ARG A 106 -7.00 -13.25 0.98
N LEU A 107 -7.20 -12.82 -0.25
CA LEU A 107 -8.34 -13.23 -1.05
C LEU A 107 -8.20 -14.71 -1.44
N LYS A 108 -9.31 -15.43 -1.39
CA LYS A 108 -9.33 -16.87 -1.70
C LYS A 108 -9.03 -17.11 -3.19
N ASN A 109 -9.67 -16.30 -4.05
CA ASN A 109 -9.50 -16.38 -5.49
C ASN A 109 -9.21 -14.98 -6.02
N PRO A 110 -7.94 -14.52 -5.96
CA PRO A 110 -7.63 -13.16 -6.39
C PRO A 110 -7.82 -12.98 -7.89
N SER A 111 -8.28 -11.80 -8.27
CA SER A 111 -8.43 -11.43 -9.66
C SER A 111 -7.08 -11.49 -10.39
N PRO A 112 -7.05 -11.92 -11.67
CA PRO A 112 -5.82 -11.86 -12.46
C PRO A 112 -5.22 -10.45 -12.54
N TRP A 113 -6.03 -9.41 -12.39
CA TRP A 113 -5.54 -8.03 -12.34
C TRP A 113 -4.61 -7.80 -11.14
N ILE A 114 -4.84 -8.52 -10.04
CA ILE A 114 -3.99 -8.42 -8.85
C ILE A 114 -2.71 -9.21 -9.07
N THR A 115 -2.81 -10.47 -9.47
CA THR A 115 -1.65 -11.35 -9.62
C THR A 115 -0.73 -10.92 -10.76
N ALA A 116 -1.30 -10.42 -11.86
CA ALA A 116 -0.50 -9.96 -13.01
C ALA A 116 0.36 -8.73 -12.70
N HIS A 117 -0.05 -7.93 -11.72
CA HIS A 117 0.66 -6.71 -11.36
C HIS A 117 1.46 -6.85 -10.06
N SER A 118 1.58 -8.07 -9.54
CA SER A 118 2.34 -8.36 -8.34
C SER A 118 3.57 -9.18 -8.70
N ASP A 119 4.75 -8.63 -8.46
CA ASP A 119 5.99 -9.39 -8.67
C ASP A 119 6.08 -10.52 -7.66
N VAL A 120 5.57 -10.30 -6.45
CA VAL A 120 5.53 -11.30 -5.39
C VAL A 120 4.14 -11.27 -4.76
N VAL A 121 3.54 -12.45 -4.58
CA VAL A 121 2.26 -12.59 -3.88
C VAL A 121 2.51 -13.38 -2.59
N LEU A 122 2.16 -12.77 -1.46
CA LEU A 122 2.29 -13.36 -0.14
C LEU A 122 0.90 -13.59 0.45
N ARG A 123 0.81 -14.51 1.40
CA ARG A 123 -0.46 -14.80 2.08
C ARG A 123 -0.56 -14.14 3.46
N SER A 124 0.58 -13.74 4.03
CA SER A 124 0.61 -13.14 5.36
C SER A 124 1.70 -12.08 5.47
N ILE A 125 1.54 -11.18 6.44
CA ILE A 125 2.53 -10.12 6.70
C ILE A 125 3.86 -10.73 7.17
N GLU A 126 3.80 -11.88 7.83
CA GLU A 126 4.97 -12.58 8.36
C GLU A 126 5.94 -12.99 7.24
N GLU A 127 5.47 -13.16 6.02
CA GLU A 127 6.32 -13.51 4.88
C GLU A 127 7.02 -12.30 4.25
N LEU A 128 6.65 -11.08 4.68
CA LEU A 128 7.13 -9.85 4.03
C LEU A 128 8.64 -9.64 4.18
N GLU A 129 9.18 -9.92 5.35
CA GLU A 129 10.60 -9.65 5.61
C GLU A 129 11.50 -10.38 4.60
N GLU A 130 11.25 -11.66 4.40
CA GLU A 130 12.03 -12.46 3.48
C GLU A 130 11.87 -11.99 2.04
N ALA A 131 10.65 -11.62 1.67
CA ALA A 131 10.37 -11.09 0.33
C ALA A 131 11.15 -9.80 0.07
N LEU A 132 11.18 -8.87 1.04
CA LEU A 132 11.92 -7.62 0.90
C LEU A 132 13.41 -7.86 0.75
N LYS A 133 13.96 -8.82 1.48
CA LYS A 133 15.39 -9.16 1.41
C LYS A 133 15.75 -9.78 0.07
N SER A 134 14.78 -10.36 -0.64
CA SER A 134 15.01 -11.05 -1.91
C SER A 134 14.89 -10.15 -3.13
N LEU A 135 14.42 -8.92 -2.96
CA LEU A 135 14.24 -8.01 -4.10
C LEU A 135 15.58 -7.63 -4.73
N ARG A 136 15.55 -7.48 -6.06
CA ARG A 136 16.70 -7.03 -6.86
C ARG A 136 16.34 -5.74 -7.58
N PHE A 137 17.23 -4.80 -7.53
CA PHE A 137 17.04 -3.49 -8.17
C PHE A 137 18.11 -3.22 -9.22
#